data_339c79701863dda70b9529735ed2eeff
#
_entry.id   339c79701863dda70b9529735ed2eeff
#
_cell.length_a   1.000
_cell.length_b   1.000
_cell.length_c   1.000
_cell.angle_alpha   90.00
_cell.angle_beta   90.00
_cell.angle_gamma   90.00
#
_symmetry.space_group_name_H-M   'P 1'
#
loop_
_entity.id
_entity.type
_entity.pdbx_description
1 polymer ?
#
loop_
_entity_poly.entity_id
_entity_poly.type
_entity_poly.pdbx_seq_one_letter_code
_entity_poly.pdbx_strand_id
1 'polypeptide(L)'
;MCRICKTMSMSLVILGIGTATPRQKIQQQHAALLATNLIGNKAPAERTMRAIYRQTRIAQRSSVLLDETHEGVFSQEFFQPATSADDHGPTTQDRMARYATEATPLAVEAVEKALTKAGVTPEEITHLVTCSCTGFQAPGVDIALMKELGFSNTTSRTHIGFMGCHGGFNALRVAKAYAEADPRATVLIVCVELCSLHFQYTDNPEQIVANSIFADGAAAVIGRSADHPMASEVSGWRLLDQTSVVLPETVDQMGWLIGDTGFEMSLSAEVPSLIGNALPETVTTFLKKHGLEREQITDWAVHPGGPRILSMVEQALQMNTDALLFSRDVLAQYGNMSSATIFFILETLFVQAHQNHSHGLPDTCIAMAFGPGLTTELALFQ
;
A
#
# COMPACT_ATOMS: atom_id res chain seq x y z
N MET A 1 -16.03 29.62 -37.15
CA MET A 1 -14.66 29.13 -36.92
C MET A 1 -14.63 28.43 -35.55
N CYS A 2 -14.75 27.13 -35.56
CA CYS A 2 -14.74 26.30 -34.35
C CYS A 2 -13.29 26.28 -33.83
N ARG A 3 -13.07 26.80 -32.62
CA ARG A 3 -11.80 26.61 -31.90
C ARG A 3 -11.74 25.10 -31.58
N ILE A 4 -10.82 24.41 -32.25
CA ILE A 4 -10.41 23.04 -31.93
C ILE A 4 -10.17 23.01 -30.43
N CYS A 5 -10.99 22.26 -29.70
CA CYS A 5 -10.69 21.87 -28.32
C CYS A 5 -9.32 21.21 -28.34
N LYS A 6 -8.32 21.93 -27.83
CA LYS A 6 -7.10 21.30 -27.33
C LYS A 6 -7.60 20.30 -26.30
N THR A 7 -7.49 19.02 -26.57
CA THR A 7 -7.69 17.98 -25.54
C THR A 7 -6.71 18.31 -24.43
N MET A 8 -7.20 18.95 -23.38
CA MET A 8 -6.43 19.22 -22.17
C MET A 8 -5.94 17.84 -21.67
N SER A 9 -4.67 17.74 -21.40
CA SER A 9 -4.07 16.53 -20.86
C SER A 9 -4.54 16.40 -19.40
N MET A 10 -5.71 15.78 -19.22
CA MET A 10 -6.33 15.54 -17.92
C MET A 10 -5.54 14.45 -17.19
N SER A 11 -4.45 14.84 -16.53
CA SER A 11 -3.57 13.90 -15.81
C SER A 11 -3.04 14.51 -14.52
N LEU A 12 -2.72 13.63 -13.58
CA LEU A 12 -2.00 13.95 -12.35
C LEU A 12 -0.51 13.72 -12.61
N VAL A 13 0.31 14.75 -12.43
CA VAL A 13 1.78 14.65 -12.49
C VAL A 13 2.29 14.36 -11.09
N ILE A 14 2.97 13.24 -10.90
CA ILE A 14 3.60 12.86 -9.65
C ILE A 14 4.93 13.62 -9.52
N LEU A 15 5.07 14.38 -8.45
CA LEU A 15 6.24 15.21 -8.16
C LEU A 15 7.22 14.55 -7.20
N GLY A 16 6.68 13.78 -6.25
CA GLY A 16 7.50 13.13 -5.24
C GLY A 16 6.74 12.05 -4.50
N ILE A 17 7.45 10.99 -4.14
CA ILE A 17 6.97 9.90 -3.32
C ILE A 17 7.89 9.77 -2.11
N GLY A 18 7.33 9.72 -0.91
CA GLY A 18 8.05 9.49 0.33
C GLY A 18 7.49 8.28 1.06
N THR A 19 8.36 7.44 1.58
CA THR A 19 7.97 6.24 2.32
C THR A 19 8.60 6.21 3.70
N ALA A 20 7.89 5.64 4.67
CA ALA A 20 8.36 5.48 6.04
C ALA A 20 7.96 4.12 6.60
N THR A 21 8.82 3.56 7.43
CA THR A 21 8.54 2.36 8.23
C THR A 21 8.95 2.61 9.67
N PRO A 22 8.31 1.96 10.65
CA PRO A 22 8.82 1.96 12.01
C PRO A 22 10.32 1.60 12.05
N ARG A 23 11.06 2.22 12.95
CA ARG A 23 12.52 2.03 13.05
C ARG A 23 12.91 0.60 13.35
N GLN A 24 12.15 -0.05 14.23
CA GLN A 24 12.43 -1.39 14.69
C GLN A 24 11.91 -2.42 13.70
N LYS A 25 12.77 -3.41 13.39
CA LYS A 25 12.48 -4.49 12.45
C LYS A 25 12.71 -5.84 13.10
N ILE A 26 11.87 -6.79 12.80
CA ILE A 26 12.01 -8.17 13.23
C ILE A 26 12.32 -9.08 12.05
N GLN A 27 13.36 -9.90 12.18
CA GLN A 27 13.65 -10.95 11.20
C GLN A 27 12.50 -11.97 11.17
N GLN A 28 12.12 -12.43 10.00
CA GLN A 28 10.95 -13.29 9.81
C GLN A 28 11.01 -14.58 10.65
N GLN A 29 12.20 -15.15 10.84
CA GLN A 29 12.38 -16.31 11.71
C GLN A 29 12.11 -16.01 13.20
N HIS A 30 12.45 -14.80 13.67
CA HIS A 30 12.17 -14.38 15.04
C HIS A 30 10.68 -14.00 15.20
N ALA A 31 10.07 -13.43 14.17
CA ALA A 31 8.62 -13.20 14.15
C ALA A 31 7.82 -14.49 14.27
N ALA A 32 8.28 -15.58 13.65
CA ALA A 32 7.66 -16.91 13.79
C ALA A 32 7.73 -17.43 15.24
N LEU A 33 8.86 -17.24 15.92
CA LEU A 33 9.02 -17.61 17.32
C LEU A 33 8.14 -16.77 18.25
N LEU A 34 8.14 -15.45 18.02
CA LEU A 34 7.27 -14.53 18.78
C LEU A 34 5.80 -14.92 18.62
N ALA A 35 5.34 -15.15 17.40
CA ALA A 35 3.98 -15.58 17.12
C ALA A 35 3.63 -16.91 17.83
N THR A 36 4.55 -17.88 17.81
CA THR A 36 4.36 -19.16 18.53
C THR A 36 4.18 -18.93 20.03
N ASN A 37 4.99 -18.07 20.63
CA ASN A 37 4.89 -17.73 22.05
C ASN A 37 3.57 -17.03 22.38
N LEU A 38 3.17 -16.05 21.56
CA LEU A 38 1.95 -15.27 21.78
C LEU A 38 0.69 -16.13 21.68
N ILE A 39 0.61 -17.00 20.66
CA ILE A 39 -0.54 -17.89 20.46
C ILE A 39 -0.59 -18.99 21.53
N GLY A 40 0.56 -19.36 22.10
CA GLY A 40 0.65 -20.33 23.19
C GLY A 40 0.21 -21.73 22.77
N ASN A 41 -0.61 -22.40 23.61
CA ASN A 41 -1.03 -23.79 23.41
C ASN A 41 -1.87 -24.04 22.14
N LYS A 42 -2.44 -22.99 21.53
CA LYS A 42 -3.15 -23.10 20.24
C LYS A 42 -2.21 -23.08 19.03
N ALA A 43 -0.95 -22.64 19.23
CA ALA A 43 -0.03 -22.52 18.11
C ALA A 43 0.23 -23.89 17.46
N PRO A 44 0.30 -23.96 16.12
CA PRO A 44 0.88 -25.11 15.46
C PRO A 44 2.28 -25.41 15.99
N ALA A 45 2.73 -26.65 15.79
CA ALA A 45 4.09 -27.01 16.16
C ALA A 45 5.11 -25.99 15.58
N GLU A 46 6.11 -25.59 16.34
CA GLU A 46 7.11 -24.57 15.96
C GLU A 46 7.69 -24.79 14.55
N ARG A 47 7.91 -26.07 14.18
CA ARG A 47 8.38 -26.43 12.83
C ARG A 47 7.39 -25.96 11.75
N THR A 48 6.10 -26.10 11.99
CA THR A 48 5.03 -25.69 11.04
C THR A 48 4.99 -24.17 10.95
N MET A 49 5.02 -23.47 12.09
CA MET A 49 5.07 -22.00 12.13
C MET A 49 6.26 -21.46 11.35
N ARG A 50 7.46 -21.97 11.62
CA ARG A 50 8.67 -21.59 10.88
C ARG A 50 8.55 -21.86 9.38
N ALA A 51 7.88 -22.95 8.97
CA ALA A 51 7.66 -23.26 7.56
C ALA A 51 6.71 -22.26 6.90
N ILE A 52 5.59 -21.91 7.54
CA ILE A 52 4.63 -20.91 7.03
C ILE A 52 5.33 -19.56 6.85
N TYR A 53 6.01 -19.06 7.89
CA TYR A 53 6.70 -17.77 7.83
C TYR A 53 7.79 -17.76 6.75
N ARG A 54 8.56 -18.83 6.60
CA ARG A 54 9.57 -18.93 5.53
C ARG A 54 8.97 -18.92 4.13
N GLN A 55 7.78 -19.50 3.93
CA GLN A 55 7.12 -19.53 2.63
C GLN A 55 6.67 -18.15 2.15
N THR A 56 6.54 -17.17 3.04
CA THR A 56 6.19 -15.78 2.68
C THR A 56 7.30 -15.07 1.86
N ARG A 57 8.52 -15.60 1.85
CA ARG A 57 9.70 -14.98 1.21
C ARG A 57 10.07 -13.61 1.79
N ILE A 58 9.52 -13.25 2.93
CA ILE A 58 9.85 -12.03 3.68
C ILE A 58 11.13 -12.30 4.48
N ALA A 59 12.07 -11.37 4.46
CA ALA A 59 13.29 -11.43 5.27
C ALA A 59 13.05 -10.78 6.63
N GLN A 60 12.42 -9.60 6.64
CA GLN A 60 12.17 -8.82 7.83
C GLN A 60 10.90 -7.96 7.68
N ARG A 61 10.36 -7.49 8.81
CA ARG A 61 9.19 -6.59 8.86
C ARG A 61 9.36 -5.56 9.95
N SER A 62 8.84 -4.35 9.70
CA SER A 62 8.75 -3.30 10.70
C SER A 62 7.43 -3.36 11.46
N SER A 63 7.44 -2.96 12.72
CA SER A 63 6.22 -2.80 13.52
C SER A 63 6.39 -1.68 14.54
N VAL A 64 5.34 -0.88 14.74
CA VAL A 64 5.26 0.15 15.78
C VAL A 64 5.21 -0.42 17.20
N LEU A 65 5.04 -1.74 17.32
CA LEU A 65 4.95 -2.43 18.58
C LEU A 65 6.32 -2.91 19.12
N LEU A 66 7.36 -2.87 18.29
CA LEU A 66 8.67 -3.36 18.67
C LEU A 66 9.45 -2.28 19.42
N ASP A 67 10.00 -2.65 20.56
CA ASP A 67 10.87 -1.81 21.36
C ASP A 67 12.34 -2.16 21.10
N GLU A 68 13.21 -1.14 21.14
CA GLU A 68 14.65 -1.33 21.03
C GLU A 68 15.19 -1.89 22.37
N THR A 69 15.86 -3.02 22.30
CA THR A 69 16.57 -3.58 23.45
C THR A 69 18.08 -3.42 23.29
N HIS A 70 18.81 -3.39 24.41
CA HIS A 70 20.26 -3.13 24.44
C HIS A 70 21.13 -4.15 23.71
N GLU A 71 20.59 -5.27 23.23
CA GLU A 71 21.35 -6.37 22.61
C GLU A 71 20.84 -6.77 21.22
N GLY A 72 20.03 -5.94 20.55
CA GLY A 72 19.43 -6.28 19.28
C GLY A 72 18.35 -7.38 19.35
N VAL A 73 17.94 -7.72 20.57
CA VAL A 73 16.76 -8.57 20.83
C VAL A 73 15.56 -7.65 20.90
N PHE A 74 14.58 -7.87 20.03
CA PHE A 74 13.36 -7.08 20.02
C PHE A 74 12.41 -7.58 21.11
N SER A 75 11.87 -6.67 21.91
CA SER A 75 10.75 -6.91 22.81
C SER A 75 9.51 -6.18 22.31
N GLN A 76 8.39 -6.57 22.79
CA GLN A 76 7.12 -5.86 22.68
C GLN A 76 6.27 -6.20 23.90
N GLU A 77 5.50 -5.24 24.39
CA GLU A 77 4.69 -5.40 25.59
C GLU A 77 3.18 -5.34 25.31
N PHE A 78 2.80 -4.97 24.09
CA PHE A 78 1.39 -4.79 23.72
C PHE A 78 0.62 -6.13 23.69
N PHE A 79 1.21 -7.16 23.06
CA PHE A 79 0.67 -8.51 23.05
C PHE A 79 1.35 -9.35 24.14
N GLN A 80 0.56 -9.98 24.99
CA GLN A 80 1.04 -10.91 26.00
C GLN A 80 0.77 -12.37 25.55
N PRO A 81 1.58 -13.34 25.96
CA PRO A 81 1.28 -14.76 25.68
C PRO A 81 -0.12 -15.13 26.15
N ALA A 82 -0.86 -15.86 25.31
CA ALA A 82 -2.21 -16.32 25.63
C ALA A 82 -2.22 -17.13 26.95
N THR A 83 -3.08 -16.73 27.88
CA THR A 83 -3.21 -17.33 29.20
C THR A 83 -4.20 -18.49 29.24
N SER A 84 -5.12 -18.58 28.26
CA SER A 84 -6.12 -19.62 28.11
C SER A 84 -6.50 -19.84 26.64
N ALA A 85 -7.32 -20.84 26.38
CA ALA A 85 -7.87 -21.10 25.05
C ALA A 85 -8.82 -19.99 24.57
N ASP A 86 -9.43 -19.24 25.47
CA ASP A 86 -10.37 -18.16 25.16
C ASP A 86 -9.70 -16.77 25.18
N ASP A 87 -8.37 -16.73 25.35
CA ASP A 87 -7.62 -15.50 25.27
C ASP A 87 -7.37 -15.15 23.80
N HIS A 88 -7.85 -13.99 23.38
CA HIS A 88 -7.71 -13.44 22.02
C HIS A 88 -6.83 -12.17 21.97
N GLY A 89 -6.17 -11.85 23.10
CA GLY A 89 -5.30 -10.69 23.22
C GLY A 89 -6.04 -9.36 23.38
N PRO A 90 -5.37 -8.21 23.11
CA PRO A 90 -5.92 -6.89 23.30
C PRO A 90 -7.22 -6.66 22.52
N THR A 91 -8.13 -5.90 23.12
CA THR A 91 -9.41 -5.51 22.49
C THR A 91 -9.20 -4.61 21.27
N THR A 92 -10.20 -4.52 20.41
CA THR A 92 -10.20 -3.55 19.30
C THR A 92 -10.03 -2.12 19.81
N GLN A 93 -10.60 -1.77 20.96
CA GLN A 93 -10.42 -0.46 21.59
C GLN A 93 -8.95 -0.19 21.92
N ASP A 94 -8.24 -1.14 22.53
CA ASP A 94 -6.82 -1.00 22.86
C ASP A 94 -5.96 -0.82 21.61
N ARG A 95 -6.26 -1.60 20.56
CA ARG A 95 -5.57 -1.52 19.26
C ARG A 95 -5.81 -0.17 18.58
N MET A 96 -7.03 0.37 18.64
CA MET A 96 -7.34 1.70 18.10
C MET A 96 -6.71 2.82 18.91
N ALA A 97 -6.60 2.68 20.23
CA ALA A 97 -5.85 3.62 21.07
C ALA A 97 -4.36 3.66 20.68
N ARG A 98 -3.77 2.50 20.39
CA ARG A 98 -2.38 2.43 19.89
C ARG A 98 -2.26 3.01 18.49
N TYR A 99 -3.20 2.71 17.58
CA TYR A 99 -3.24 3.33 16.25
C TYR A 99 -3.26 4.85 16.33
N ALA A 100 -4.07 5.42 17.20
CA ALA A 100 -4.20 6.86 17.42
C ALA A 100 -2.86 7.53 17.78
N THR A 101 -1.98 6.81 18.48
CA THR A 101 -0.67 7.33 18.92
C THR A 101 0.40 7.18 17.85
N GLU A 102 0.39 6.07 17.12
CA GLU A 102 1.51 5.67 16.25
C GLU A 102 1.32 6.06 14.78
N ALA A 103 0.07 6.20 14.30
CA ALA A 103 -0.17 6.42 12.88
C ALA A 103 0.31 7.80 12.41
N THR A 104 0.08 8.86 13.20
CA THR A 104 0.45 10.22 12.81
C THR A 104 1.95 10.43 12.70
N PRO A 105 2.80 10.06 13.67
CA PRO A 105 4.24 10.23 13.54
C PRO A 105 4.82 9.51 12.32
N LEU A 106 4.35 8.30 12.02
CA LEU A 106 4.78 7.54 10.85
C LEU A 106 4.35 8.20 9.54
N ALA A 107 3.12 8.73 9.50
CA ALA A 107 2.60 9.45 8.35
C ALA A 107 3.36 10.77 8.10
N VAL A 108 3.68 11.52 9.16
CA VAL A 108 4.50 12.76 9.10
C VAL A 108 5.85 12.48 8.43
N GLU A 109 6.56 11.42 8.87
CA GLU A 109 7.85 11.06 8.28
C GLU A 109 7.76 10.79 6.77
N ALA A 110 6.70 10.10 6.32
CA ALA A 110 6.48 9.85 4.89
C ALA A 110 6.18 11.16 4.13
N VAL A 111 5.35 12.05 4.71
CA VAL A 111 4.98 13.34 4.10
C VAL A 111 6.18 14.27 3.98
N GLU A 112 7.01 14.41 5.02
CA GLU A 112 8.21 15.25 4.98
C GLU A 112 9.17 14.83 3.86
N LYS A 113 9.36 13.50 3.69
CA LYS A 113 10.15 12.96 2.57
C LYS A 113 9.53 13.28 1.21
N ALA A 114 8.21 13.15 1.09
CA ALA A 114 7.50 13.47 -0.16
C ALA A 114 7.59 14.96 -0.49
N LEU A 115 7.37 15.86 0.49
CA LEU A 115 7.50 17.31 0.33
C LEU A 115 8.91 17.69 -0.13
N THR A 116 9.93 17.15 0.53
CA THR A 116 11.33 17.40 0.18
C THR A 116 11.64 16.98 -1.26
N LYS A 117 11.21 15.76 -1.67
CA LYS A 117 11.46 15.26 -3.03
C LYS A 117 10.68 16.02 -4.09
N ALA A 118 9.47 16.44 -3.78
CA ALA A 118 8.62 17.21 -4.67
C ALA A 118 9.04 18.70 -4.80
N GLY A 119 9.84 19.20 -3.87
CA GLY A 119 10.15 20.65 -3.77
C GLY A 119 8.90 21.50 -3.49
N VAL A 120 7.94 20.96 -2.72
CA VAL A 120 6.65 21.57 -2.40
C VAL A 120 6.61 21.90 -0.92
N THR A 121 6.08 23.07 -0.57
CA THR A 121 5.89 23.46 0.83
C THR A 121 4.50 23.02 1.35
N PRO A 122 4.32 22.87 2.66
CA PRO A 122 3.02 22.50 3.24
C PRO A 122 1.88 23.46 2.85
N GLU A 123 2.17 24.75 2.72
CA GLU A 123 1.18 25.79 2.37
C GLU A 123 0.64 25.65 0.94
N GLU A 124 1.39 25.01 0.05
CA GLU A 124 0.98 24.76 -1.33
C GLU A 124 -0.01 23.60 -1.46
N ILE A 125 -0.17 22.76 -0.40
CA ILE A 125 -1.10 21.62 -0.43
C ILE A 125 -2.54 22.14 -0.36
N THR A 126 -3.27 21.93 -1.46
CA THR A 126 -4.67 22.34 -1.57
C THR A 126 -5.65 21.21 -1.20
N HIS A 127 -5.25 19.96 -1.40
CA HIS A 127 -6.06 18.77 -1.15
C HIS A 127 -5.24 17.71 -0.44
N LEU A 128 -5.79 17.15 0.62
CA LEU A 128 -5.23 16.04 1.38
C LEU A 128 -6.15 14.82 1.26
N VAL A 129 -5.62 13.73 0.72
CA VAL A 129 -6.30 12.43 0.62
C VAL A 129 -5.60 11.45 1.54
N THR A 130 -6.23 11.05 2.64
CA THR A 130 -5.69 10.02 3.54
C THR A 130 -6.33 8.67 3.27
N CYS A 131 -5.58 7.58 3.45
CA CYS A 131 -6.07 6.20 3.30
C CYS A 131 -5.55 5.34 4.46
N SER A 132 -6.45 4.56 5.07
CA SER A 132 -6.08 3.52 6.04
C SER A 132 -7.16 2.44 6.11
N CYS A 133 -6.71 1.19 6.30
CA CYS A 133 -7.56 0.03 6.53
C CYS A 133 -7.34 -0.60 7.92
N THR A 134 -6.40 -0.06 8.69
CA THR A 134 -5.93 -0.66 9.94
C THR A 134 -6.25 0.16 11.18
N GLY A 135 -6.95 1.28 11.00
CA GLY A 135 -7.44 2.08 12.09
C GLY A 135 -8.11 3.36 11.63
N PHE A 136 -8.96 3.90 12.48
CA PHE A 136 -9.65 5.17 12.26
C PHE A 136 -10.09 5.78 13.58
N GLN A 137 -10.14 7.08 13.57
CA GLN A 137 -10.63 7.91 14.69
C GLN A 137 -11.13 9.25 14.15
N ALA A 138 -11.88 9.97 14.95
CA ALA A 138 -12.27 11.34 14.65
C ALA A 138 -12.02 12.24 15.88
N PRO A 139 -11.20 13.30 15.74
CA PRO A 139 -10.44 13.75 14.55
C PRO A 139 -9.40 12.74 14.09
N GLY A 140 -9.22 12.59 12.77
CA GLY A 140 -8.37 11.58 12.16
C GLY A 140 -6.92 12.03 11.93
N VAL A 141 -6.13 11.15 11.29
CA VAL A 141 -4.74 11.43 10.88
C VAL A 141 -4.66 12.66 9.98
N ASP A 142 -5.70 12.94 9.18
CA ASP A 142 -5.80 14.12 8.32
C ASP A 142 -5.70 15.42 9.12
N ILE A 143 -6.45 15.55 10.22
CA ILE A 143 -6.41 16.74 11.09
C ILE A 143 -5.07 16.84 11.82
N ALA A 144 -4.53 15.70 12.27
CA ALA A 144 -3.22 15.68 12.94
C ALA A 144 -2.10 16.14 11.98
N LEU A 145 -2.07 15.65 10.74
CA LEU A 145 -1.11 16.08 9.72
C LEU A 145 -1.21 17.58 9.42
N MET A 146 -2.43 18.11 9.27
CA MET A 146 -2.63 19.55 9.04
C MET A 146 -2.03 20.39 10.15
N LYS A 147 -2.22 19.97 11.40
CA LYS A 147 -1.73 20.67 12.57
C LYS A 147 -0.20 20.59 12.69
N GLU A 148 0.37 19.40 12.54
CA GLU A 148 1.80 19.15 12.74
C GLU A 148 2.67 19.75 11.64
N LEU A 149 2.19 19.67 10.40
CA LEU A 149 2.93 20.15 9.22
C LEU A 149 2.56 21.58 8.79
N GLY A 150 1.55 22.19 9.41
CA GLY A 150 1.18 23.56 9.14
C GLY A 150 0.45 23.77 7.79
N PHE A 151 -0.36 22.80 7.36
CA PHE A 151 -1.19 22.98 6.17
C PHE A 151 -2.23 24.10 6.37
N SER A 152 -2.66 24.71 5.26
CA SER A 152 -3.72 25.72 5.31
C SER A 152 -5.00 25.16 5.96
N ASN A 153 -5.66 25.97 6.80
CA ASN A 153 -6.96 25.62 7.37
C ASN A 153 -8.06 25.41 6.31
N THR A 154 -7.82 25.82 5.07
CA THR A 154 -8.73 25.66 3.93
C THR A 154 -8.38 24.46 3.06
N THR A 155 -7.35 23.68 3.39
CA THR A 155 -7.01 22.45 2.67
C THR A 155 -8.19 21.49 2.69
N SER A 156 -8.66 21.12 1.50
CA SER A 156 -9.74 20.14 1.34
C SER A 156 -9.29 18.75 1.75
N ARG A 157 -10.13 18.00 2.46
CA ARG A 157 -9.75 16.69 3.01
C ARG A 157 -10.71 15.59 2.57
N THR A 158 -10.17 14.45 2.22
CA THR A 158 -10.92 13.21 1.95
C THR A 158 -10.23 12.05 2.61
N HIS A 159 -10.97 11.22 3.34
CA HIS A 159 -10.47 9.98 3.90
C HIS A 159 -11.04 8.77 3.16
N ILE A 160 -10.18 7.81 2.82
CA ILE A 160 -10.51 6.54 2.19
C ILE A 160 -10.25 5.44 3.20
N GLY A 161 -11.31 4.82 3.68
CA GLY A 161 -11.24 3.76 4.66
C GLY A 161 -11.67 2.40 4.12
N PHE A 162 -11.10 1.34 4.65
CA PHE A 162 -11.56 -0.04 4.50
C PHE A 162 -11.62 -0.59 3.07
N MET A 163 -10.78 -0.07 2.17
CA MET A 163 -10.68 -0.59 0.79
C MET A 163 -9.72 -1.79 0.66
N GLY A 164 -8.95 -2.11 1.71
CA GLY A 164 -7.92 -3.14 1.66
C GLY A 164 -6.66 -2.70 0.91
N CYS A 165 -5.89 -3.67 0.43
CA CYS A 165 -4.58 -3.43 -0.18
C CYS A 165 -4.60 -2.54 -1.43
N HIS A 166 -5.75 -2.39 -2.09
CA HIS A 166 -5.88 -1.51 -3.25
C HIS A 166 -6.30 -0.06 -2.89
N GLY A 167 -6.43 0.28 -1.61
CA GLY A 167 -6.83 1.62 -1.15
C GLY A 167 -5.96 2.76 -1.70
N GLY A 168 -4.66 2.52 -1.95
CA GLY A 168 -3.78 3.45 -2.61
C GLY A 168 -4.23 3.85 -4.02
N PHE A 169 -4.83 2.92 -4.79
CA PHE A 169 -5.39 3.21 -6.11
C PHE A 169 -6.66 4.06 -6.02
N ASN A 170 -7.49 3.83 -5.00
CA ASN A 170 -8.64 4.68 -4.75
C ASN A 170 -8.18 6.11 -4.39
N ALA A 171 -7.10 6.25 -3.60
CA ALA A 171 -6.51 7.55 -3.30
C ALA A 171 -5.94 8.25 -4.54
N LEU A 172 -5.24 7.53 -5.42
CA LEU A 172 -4.77 8.05 -6.71
C LEU A 172 -5.94 8.52 -7.60
N ARG A 173 -7.05 7.78 -7.62
CA ARG A 173 -8.25 8.15 -8.39
C ARG A 173 -8.86 9.45 -7.91
N VAL A 174 -8.98 9.62 -6.60
CA VAL A 174 -9.49 10.86 -6.00
C VAL A 174 -8.53 12.03 -6.27
N ALA A 175 -7.22 11.82 -6.11
CA ALA A 175 -6.22 12.84 -6.40
C ALA A 175 -6.23 13.27 -7.87
N LYS A 176 -6.35 12.31 -8.81
CA LYS A 176 -6.50 12.61 -10.24
C LYS A 176 -7.75 13.42 -10.52
N ALA A 177 -8.89 13.06 -9.91
CA ALA A 177 -10.13 13.81 -10.07
C ALA A 177 -10.02 15.27 -9.56
N TYR A 178 -9.32 15.50 -8.45
CA TYR A 178 -9.03 16.86 -7.98
C TYR A 178 -8.13 17.64 -8.95
N ALA A 179 -7.08 16.99 -9.45
CA ALA A 179 -6.17 17.61 -10.41
C ALA A 179 -6.86 17.95 -11.75
N GLU A 180 -7.84 17.15 -12.17
CA GLU A 180 -8.65 17.40 -13.37
C GLU A 180 -9.68 18.54 -13.17
N ALA A 181 -10.21 18.66 -11.95
CA ALA A 181 -11.23 19.66 -11.62
C ALA A 181 -10.63 21.05 -11.36
N ASP A 182 -9.43 21.13 -10.81
CA ASP A 182 -8.75 22.39 -10.51
C ASP A 182 -7.31 22.39 -11.06
N PRO A 183 -7.03 23.23 -12.08
CA PRO A 183 -5.66 23.38 -12.63
C PRO A 183 -4.62 23.84 -11.60
N ARG A 184 -5.03 24.37 -10.46
CA ARG A 184 -4.13 24.81 -9.39
C ARG A 184 -4.01 23.79 -8.27
N ALA A 185 -4.62 22.62 -8.41
CA ALA A 185 -4.56 21.60 -7.39
C ALA A 185 -3.13 21.08 -7.19
N THR A 186 -2.67 21.12 -5.94
CA THR A 186 -1.55 20.34 -5.43
C THR A 186 -2.12 19.36 -4.41
N VAL A 187 -2.08 18.09 -4.74
CA VAL A 187 -2.73 17.03 -3.96
C VAL A 187 -1.68 16.21 -3.23
N LEU A 188 -1.86 16.03 -1.94
CA LEU A 188 -1.10 15.11 -1.11
C LEU A 188 -1.96 13.88 -0.82
N ILE A 189 -1.46 12.70 -1.20
CA ILE A 189 -1.99 11.41 -0.78
C ILE A 189 -1.14 10.90 0.39
N VAL A 190 -1.78 10.33 1.42
CA VAL A 190 -1.10 9.69 2.55
C VAL A 190 -1.79 8.36 2.85
N CYS A 191 -1.05 7.26 2.67
CA CYS A 191 -1.47 5.93 3.12
C CYS A 191 -0.68 5.56 4.37
N VAL A 192 -1.37 5.20 5.46
CA VAL A 192 -0.74 4.76 6.71
C VAL A 192 -1.40 3.49 7.21
N GLU A 193 -0.59 2.45 7.42
CA GLU A 193 -1.09 1.14 7.83
C GLU A 193 -0.26 0.56 8.97
N LEU A 194 -0.96 0.19 10.04
CA LEU A 194 -0.39 -0.44 11.22
C LEU A 194 -0.98 -1.84 11.37
N CYS A 195 -0.67 -2.70 10.40
CA CYS A 195 -1.25 -4.04 10.31
C CYS A 195 -0.85 -4.94 11.50
N SER A 196 0.29 -4.69 12.11
CA SER A 196 0.76 -5.46 13.27
C SER A 196 -0.18 -5.37 14.47
N LEU A 197 -0.98 -4.30 14.55
CA LEU A 197 -2.00 -4.15 15.59
C LEU A 197 -3.11 -5.20 15.53
N HIS A 198 -3.29 -5.85 14.38
CA HIS A 198 -4.37 -6.82 14.16
C HIS A 198 -3.91 -8.28 14.20
N PHE A 199 -2.75 -8.54 14.80
CA PHE A 199 -2.29 -9.90 15.05
C PHE A 199 -3.37 -10.71 15.80
N GLN A 200 -3.67 -11.94 15.33
CA GLN A 200 -4.69 -12.80 15.86
C GLN A 200 -4.10 -14.01 16.60
N TYR A 201 -4.64 -14.32 17.77
CA TYR A 201 -4.31 -15.50 18.57
C TYR A 201 -5.14 -16.69 18.08
N THR A 202 -4.63 -17.38 17.07
CA THR A 202 -5.42 -18.37 16.34
C THR A 202 -4.58 -19.56 15.89
N ASP A 203 -5.23 -20.72 15.71
CA ASP A 203 -4.71 -21.89 15.03
C ASP A 203 -5.19 -22.00 13.57
N ASN A 204 -6.06 -21.07 13.12
CA ASN A 204 -6.55 -21.02 11.75
C ASN A 204 -5.38 -20.74 10.77
N PRO A 205 -5.09 -21.65 9.81
CA PRO A 205 -3.97 -21.50 8.90
C PRO A 205 -4.02 -20.20 8.05
N GLU A 206 -5.20 -19.73 7.65
CA GLU A 206 -5.36 -18.52 6.83
C GLU A 206 -4.97 -17.29 7.64
N GLN A 207 -5.42 -17.20 8.89
CA GLN A 207 -5.02 -16.11 9.80
C GLN A 207 -3.53 -16.16 10.16
N ILE A 208 -2.94 -17.35 10.32
CA ILE A 208 -1.51 -17.51 10.55
C ILE A 208 -0.72 -16.98 9.34
N VAL A 209 -1.19 -17.26 8.12
CA VAL A 209 -0.60 -16.68 6.90
C VAL A 209 -0.72 -15.16 6.92
N ALA A 210 -1.89 -14.60 7.25
CA ALA A 210 -2.08 -13.14 7.39
C ALA A 210 -1.12 -12.57 8.44
N ASN A 211 -1.05 -13.15 9.65
CA ASN A 211 -0.10 -12.76 10.69
C ASN A 211 1.37 -12.79 10.21
N SER A 212 1.69 -13.68 9.26
CA SER A 212 3.05 -13.87 8.75
C SER A 212 3.44 -12.90 7.61
N ILE A 213 2.48 -12.23 6.97
CA ILE A 213 2.70 -11.39 5.78
C ILE A 213 2.67 -9.90 6.12
N PHE A 214 1.72 -9.47 6.94
CA PHE A 214 1.45 -8.05 7.16
C PHE A 214 2.51 -7.36 8.03
N ALA A 215 2.73 -6.07 7.74
CA ALA A 215 3.71 -5.19 8.37
C ALA A 215 3.16 -3.75 8.47
N ASP A 216 3.89 -2.88 9.16
CA ASP A 216 3.52 -1.48 9.33
C ASP A 216 4.33 -0.58 8.41
N GLY A 217 3.69 0.46 7.86
CA GLY A 217 4.34 1.44 7.03
C GLY A 217 3.41 2.57 6.60
N ALA A 218 4.02 3.64 6.12
CA ALA A 218 3.31 4.77 5.52
C ALA A 218 3.96 5.17 4.19
N ALA A 219 3.15 5.73 3.31
CA ALA A 219 3.61 6.33 2.08
C ALA A 219 2.85 7.63 1.81
N ALA A 220 3.55 8.61 1.24
CA ALA A 220 2.98 9.87 0.82
C ALA A 220 3.34 10.14 -0.65
N VAL A 221 2.38 10.67 -1.41
CA VAL A 221 2.56 11.03 -2.82
C VAL A 221 2.07 12.45 -3.03
N ILE A 222 2.91 13.28 -3.63
CA ILE A 222 2.53 14.64 -4.03
C ILE A 222 2.38 14.68 -5.54
N GLY A 223 1.25 15.20 -5.98
CA GLY A 223 0.98 15.41 -7.40
C GLY A 223 0.28 16.73 -7.66
N ARG A 224 0.43 17.22 -8.89
CA ARG A 224 -0.21 18.43 -9.41
C ARG A 224 -1.02 18.13 -10.67
N SER A 225 -1.98 19.00 -10.95
CA SER A 225 -2.61 19.03 -12.27
C SER A 225 -1.55 19.19 -13.37
N ALA A 226 -1.69 18.48 -14.47
CA ALA A 226 -0.83 18.68 -15.63
C ALA A 226 -0.94 20.09 -16.23
N ASP A 227 -2.05 20.78 -15.97
CA ASP A 227 -2.30 22.16 -16.37
C ASP A 227 -1.90 23.20 -15.30
N HIS A 228 -1.24 22.74 -14.22
CA HIS A 228 -0.77 23.65 -13.17
C HIS A 228 0.21 24.68 -13.74
N PRO A 229 0.12 25.97 -13.34
CA PRO A 229 0.99 27.03 -13.88
C PRO A 229 2.50 26.73 -13.79
N MET A 230 2.90 25.90 -12.82
CA MET A 230 4.30 25.47 -12.63
C MET A 230 4.58 24.07 -13.22
N ALA A 231 3.63 23.43 -13.92
CA ALA A 231 3.81 22.07 -14.43
C ALA A 231 4.85 21.95 -15.56
N SER A 232 5.13 23.04 -16.28
CA SER A 232 6.11 23.05 -17.37
C SER A 232 7.57 22.94 -16.90
N GLU A 233 7.82 23.11 -15.61
CA GLU A 233 9.17 23.08 -15.01
C GLU A 233 9.51 21.72 -14.38
N VAL A 234 8.56 20.78 -14.36
CA VAL A 234 8.71 19.53 -13.62
C VAL A 234 8.62 18.33 -14.55
N SER A 235 9.70 17.57 -14.65
CA SER A 235 9.65 16.21 -15.19
C SER A 235 9.13 15.27 -14.11
N GLY A 236 8.05 14.55 -14.38
CA GLY A 236 7.47 13.59 -13.44
C GLY A 236 6.59 12.58 -14.17
N TRP A 237 6.34 11.44 -13.55
CA TRP A 237 5.38 10.49 -14.10
C TRP A 237 3.98 11.07 -14.11
N ARG A 238 3.29 10.84 -15.21
CA ARG A 238 1.89 11.22 -15.38
C ARG A 238 1.01 10.01 -15.15
N LEU A 239 0.10 10.09 -14.21
CA LEU A 239 -0.98 9.14 -14.08
C LEU A 239 -2.02 9.42 -15.19
N LEU A 240 -1.96 8.64 -16.25
CA LEU A 240 -2.80 8.85 -17.43
C LEU A 240 -4.23 8.34 -17.20
N ASP A 241 -4.36 7.09 -16.76
CA ASP A 241 -5.67 6.44 -16.57
C ASP A 241 -5.62 5.37 -15.47
N GLN A 242 -6.81 5.02 -15.01
CA GLN A 242 -7.03 3.95 -14.04
C GLN A 242 -8.30 3.16 -14.38
N THR A 243 -8.31 1.90 -14.02
CA THR A 243 -9.51 1.07 -14.07
C THR A 243 -9.65 0.22 -12.83
N SER A 244 -10.89 -0.03 -12.46
CA SER A 244 -11.28 -0.90 -11.34
C SER A 244 -12.23 -1.96 -11.88
N VAL A 245 -11.93 -3.23 -11.63
CA VAL A 245 -12.75 -4.36 -12.07
C VAL A 245 -13.07 -5.22 -10.85
N VAL A 246 -14.35 -5.31 -10.53
CA VAL A 246 -14.85 -6.24 -9.51
C VAL A 246 -15.15 -7.57 -10.18
N LEU A 247 -14.55 -8.66 -9.69
CA LEU A 247 -14.79 -10.00 -10.23
C LEU A 247 -16.13 -10.52 -9.72
N PRO A 248 -17.04 -10.96 -10.60
CA PRO A 248 -18.34 -11.46 -10.18
C PRO A 248 -18.20 -12.72 -9.31
N GLU A 249 -19.14 -12.91 -8.40
CA GLU A 249 -19.27 -14.10 -7.55
C GLU A 249 -18.04 -14.41 -6.66
N THR A 250 -17.30 -13.37 -6.24
CA THR A 250 -16.07 -13.53 -5.45
C THR A 250 -16.09 -12.79 -4.11
N VAL A 251 -17.26 -12.28 -3.69
CA VAL A 251 -17.40 -11.45 -2.47
C VAL A 251 -16.89 -12.13 -1.20
N ASP A 252 -17.05 -13.45 -1.10
CA ASP A 252 -16.65 -14.25 0.08
C ASP A 252 -15.19 -14.72 0.04
N GLN A 253 -14.43 -14.37 -1.02
CA GLN A 253 -13.07 -14.89 -1.21
C GLN A 253 -12.00 -14.12 -0.42
N MET A 254 -12.26 -12.86 -0.10
CA MET A 254 -11.37 -12.03 0.70
C MET A 254 -12.21 -11.02 1.50
N GLY A 255 -12.00 -10.98 2.80
CA GLY A 255 -12.68 -10.08 3.72
C GLY A 255 -11.75 -9.44 4.72
N TRP A 256 -12.18 -8.31 5.26
CA TRP A 256 -11.52 -7.60 6.34
C TRP A 256 -12.60 -7.07 7.27
N LEU A 257 -12.78 -7.69 8.43
CA LEU A 257 -13.89 -7.47 9.34
C LEU A 257 -13.40 -6.90 10.67
N ILE A 258 -14.17 -5.99 11.25
CA ILE A 258 -13.91 -5.46 12.58
C ILE A 258 -14.46 -6.45 13.61
N GLY A 259 -13.55 -7.09 14.36
CA GLY A 259 -13.88 -7.98 15.47
C GLY A 259 -13.70 -7.31 16.83
N ASP A 260 -14.00 -8.04 17.88
CA ASP A 260 -13.86 -7.56 19.27
C ASP A 260 -12.39 -7.45 19.69
N THR A 261 -11.51 -8.25 19.08
CA THR A 261 -10.08 -8.32 19.38
C THR A 261 -9.21 -8.05 18.14
N GLY A 262 -9.51 -6.94 17.46
CA GLY A 262 -8.83 -6.49 16.26
C GLY A 262 -9.63 -6.76 15.00
N PHE A 263 -8.99 -6.52 13.85
CA PHE A 263 -9.61 -6.76 12.55
C PHE A 263 -9.16 -8.13 12.04
N GLU A 264 -10.09 -8.84 11.44
CA GLU A 264 -9.91 -10.23 11.03
C GLU A 264 -9.89 -10.36 9.51
N MET A 265 -8.87 -11.03 8.98
CA MET A 265 -8.73 -11.32 7.55
C MET A 265 -9.39 -12.66 7.23
N SER A 266 -10.27 -12.70 6.23
CA SER A 266 -10.60 -13.93 5.52
C SER A 266 -9.93 -13.94 4.15
N LEU A 267 -9.23 -15.03 3.81
CA LEU A 267 -8.45 -15.13 2.59
C LEU A 267 -8.48 -16.55 2.04
N SER A 268 -9.31 -16.78 1.05
CA SER A 268 -9.39 -18.08 0.38
C SER A 268 -8.10 -18.43 -0.35
N ALA A 269 -7.75 -19.71 -0.32
CA ALA A 269 -6.63 -20.25 -1.09
C ALA A 269 -6.83 -20.13 -2.61
N GLU A 270 -8.06 -19.87 -3.08
CA GLU A 270 -8.43 -19.74 -4.49
C GLU A 270 -8.17 -18.32 -5.07
N VAL A 271 -7.98 -17.33 -4.20
CA VAL A 271 -7.78 -15.93 -4.62
C VAL A 271 -6.73 -15.78 -5.73
N PRO A 272 -5.53 -16.39 -5.65
CA PRO A 272 -4.56 -16.26 -6.75
C PRO A 272 -5.08 -16.80 -8.09
N SER A 273 -5.77 -17.93 -8.11
CA SER A 273 -6.29 -18.52 -9.34
C SER A 273 -7.44 -17.71 -9.95
N LEU A 274 -8.35 -17.19 -9.10
CA LEU A 274 -9.46 -16.35 -9.55
C LEU A 274 -8.95 -15.07 -10.21
N ILE A 275 -7.99 -14.39 -9.59
CA ILE A 275 -7.35 -13.20 -10.16
C ILE A 275 -6.61 -13.58 -11.44
N GLY A 276 -5.81 -14.65 -11.43
CA GLY A 276 -5.01 -15.08 -12.57
C GLY A 276 -5.84 -15.38 -13.83
N ASN A 277 -7.03 -15.93 -13.65
CA ASN A 277 -7.94 -16.22 -14.78
C ASN A 277 -8.51 -14.94 -15.43
N ALA A 278 -8.79 -13.91 -14.63
CA ALA A 278 -9.37 -12.65 -15.12
C ALA A 278 -8.34 -11.65 -15.62
N LEU A 279 -7.10 -11.74 -15.12
CA LEU A 279 -6.07 -10.71 -15.32
C LEU A 279 -5.67 -10.48 -16.78
N PRO A 280 -5.46 -11.52 -17.64
CA PRO A 280 -5.05 -11.32 -19.04
C PRO A 280 -6.05 -10.46 -19.82
N GLU A 281 -7.34 -10.72 -19.69
CA GLU A 281 -8.40 -9.96 -20.38
C GLU A 281 -8.48 -8.53 -19.82
N THR A 282 -8.42 -8.38 -18.49
CA THR A 282 -8.45 -7.07 -17.82
C THR A 282 -7.32 -6.17 -18.29
N VAL A 283 -6.08 -6.69 -18.29
CA VAL A 283 -4.90 -5.94 -18.75
C VAL A 283 -4.98 -5.62 -20.23
N THR A 284 -5.32 -6.60 -21.06
CA THR A 284 -5.42 -6.40 -22.51
C THR A 284 -6.47 -5.34 -22.85
N THR A 285 -7.65 -5.40 -22.22
CA THR A 285 -8.72 -4.42 -22.44
C THR A 285 -8.30 -3.02 -22.02
N PHE A 286 -7.63 -2.90 -20.88
CA PHE A 286 -7.12 -1.62 -20.38
C PHE A 286 -6.06 -1.02 -21.31
N LEU A 287 -5.07 -1.79 -21.74
CA LEU A 287 -4.01 -1.33 -22.63
C LEU A 287 -4.55 -0.93 -24.02
N LYS A 288 -5.48 -1.70 -24.61
CA LYS A 288 -6.10 -1.38 -25.89
C LYS A 288 -6.81 -0.02 -25.90
N LYS A 289 -7.40 0.39 -24.78
CA LYS A 289 -8.00 1.73 -24.63
C LYS A 289 -6.99 2.86 -24.91
N HIS A 290 -5.70 2.58 -24.66
CA HIS A 290 -4.59 3.52 -24.84
C HIS A 290 -3.76 3.25 -26.09
N GLY A 291 -4.17 2.30 -26.93
CA GLY A 291 -3.41 1.89 -28.12
C GLY A 291 -2.08 1.24 -27.79
N LEU A 292 -1.97 0.63 -26.61
CA LEU A 292 -0.77 -0.04 -26.14
C LEU A 292 -0.93 -1.55 -26.20
N GLU A 293 0.19 -2.23 -26.47
CA GLU A 293 0.36 -3.66 -26.30
C GLU A 293 1.23 -3.94 -25.08
N ARG A 294 1.11 -5.13 -24.51
CA ARG A 294 1.82 -5.50 -23.28
C ARG A 294 3.35 -5.40 -23.38
N GLU A 295 3.88 -5.71 -24.55
CA GLU A 295 5.32 -5.67 -24.86
C GLU A 295 5.91 -4.25 -24.85
N GLN A 296 5.05 -3.23 -24.88
CA GLN A 296 5.44 -1.81 -24.79
C GLN A 296 5.52 -1.30 -23.34
N ILE A 297 5.09 -2.11 -22.37
CA ILE A 297 5.18 -1.76 -20.96
C ILE A 297 6.60 -2.06 -20.48
N THR A 298 7.30 -1.03 -20.04
CA THR A 298 8.68 -1.13 -19.55
C THR A 298 8.72 -1.60 -18.11
N ASP A 299 7.78 -1.14 -17.28
CA ASP A 299 7.78 -1.38 -15.85
C ASP A 299 6.44 -1.92 -15.34
N TRP A 300 6.52 -2.81 -14.36
CA TRP A 300 5.37 -3.40 -13.70
C TRP A 300 5.47 -3.24 -12.18
N ALA A 301 4.60 -2.45 -11.60
CA ALA A 301 4.46 -2.29 -10.16
C ALA A 301 3.29 -3.13 -9.66
N VAL A 302 3.54 -4.32 -9.15
CA VAL A 302 2.49 -5.22 -8.67
C VAL A 302 2.50 -5.26 -7.14
N HIS A 303 1.37 -4.89 -6.52
CA HIS A 303 1.21 -5.00 -5.07
C HIS A 303 1.42 -6.45 -4.62
N PRO A 304 2.40 -6.74 -3.75
CA PRO A 304 2.72 -8.09 -3.34
C PRO A 304 1.83 -8.54 -2.17
N GLY A 305 0.59 -8.89 -2.43
CA GLY A 305 -0.30 -9.48 -1.42
C GLY A 305 0.28 -10.72 -0.74
N GLY A 306 1.27 -11.34 -1.41
CA GLY A 306 2.08 -12.46 -0.97
C GLY A 306 2.84 -13.02 -2.17
N PRO A 307 3.83 -13.93 -1.98
CA PRO A 307 4.67 -14.44 -3.08
C PRO A 307 3.85 -15.18 -4.14
N ARG A 308 2.75 -15.83 -3.75
CA ARG A 308 1.86 -16.56 -4.69
C ARG A 308 1.16 -15.62 -5.66
N ILE A 309 0.79 -14.41 -5.21
CA ILE A 309 0.16 -13.38 -6.07
C ILE A 309 1.14 -12.94 -7.15
N LEU A 310 2.39 -12.65 -6.80
CA LEU A 310 3.41 -12.25 -7.77
C LEU A 310 3.66 -13.36 -8.81
N SER A 311 3.83 -14.60 -8.34
CA SER A 311 4.03 -15.75 -9.25
C SER A 311 2.83 -16.01 -10.15
N MET A 312 1.62 -15.79 -9.66
CA MET A 312 0.40 -15.90 -10.46
C MET A 312 0.34 -14.81 -11.54
N VAL A 313 0.68 -13.55 -11.21
CA VAL A 313 0.72 -12.45 -12.18
C VAL A 313 1.74 -12.74 -13.30
N GLU A 314 2.96 -13.17 -12.92
CA GLU A 314 3.99 -13.56 -13.90
C GLU A 314 3.50 -14.66 -14.82
N GLN A 315 2.86 -15.70 -14.27
CA GLN A 315 2.32 -16.81 -15.07
C GLN A 315 1.15 -16.36 -15.97
N ALA A 316 0.18 -15.62 -15.41
CA ALA A 316 -1.01 -15.20 -16.15
C ALA A 316 -0.68 -14.26 -17.30
N LEU A 317 0.28 -13.36 -17.11
CA LEU A 317 0.73 -12.39 -18.12
C LEU A 317 1.97 -12.88 -18.90
N GLN A 318 2.44 -14.11 -18.70
CA GLN A 318 3.62 -14.70 -19.36
C GLN A 318 4.84 -13.77 -19.29
N MET A 319 5.09 -13.22 -18.10
CA MET A 319 6.19 -12.28 -17.86
C MET A 319 7.52 -13.01 -17.68
N ASN A 320 8.63 -12.28 -17.93
CA ASN A 320 9.94 -12.72 -17.53
C ASN A 320 10.07 -12.71 -15.99
N THR A 321 10.91 -13.57 -15.44
CA THR A 321 11.12 -13.70 -13.97
C THR A 321 11.58 -12.42 -13.28
N ASP A 322 12.21 -11.51 -14.03
CA ASP A 322 12.75 -10.25 -13.48
C ASP A 322 11.75 -9.09 -13.56
N ALA A 323 10.61 -9.27 -14.25
CA ALA A 323 9.61 -8.21 -14.44
C ALA A 323 9.03 -7.67 -13.13
N LEU A 324 8.97 -8.50 -12.08
CA LEU A 324 8.43 -8.13 -10.76
C LEU A 324 9.51 -8.08 -9.67
N LEU A 325 10.76 -7.84 -10.03
CA LEU A 325 11.88 -7.83 -9.07
C LEU A 325 11.63 -6.83 -7.94
N PHE A 326 11.25 -5.58 -8.25
CA PHE A 326 10.99 -4.55 -7.23
C PHE A 326 9.81 -4.89 -6.32
N SER A 327 8.76 -5.51 -6.86
CA SER A 327 7.63 -6.01 -6.05
C SER A 327 8.08 -7.11 -5.09
N ARG A 328 8.97 -8.00 -5.52
CA ARG A 328 9.55 -9.06 -4.69
C ARG A 328 10.50 -8.49 -3.63
N ASP A 329 11.32 -7.50 -3.99
CA ASP A 329 12.25 -6.85 -3.07
C ASP A 329 11.52 -6.08 -1.98
N VAL A 330 10.45 -5.34 -2.34
CA VAL A 330 9.61 -4.66 -1.36
C VAL A 330 8.96 -5.66 -0.41
N LEU A 331 8.40 -6.77 -0.91
CA LEU A 331 7.86 -7.82 -0.05
C LEU A 331 8.93 -8.40 0.88
N ALA A 332 10.11 -8.70 0.36
CA ALA A 332 11.19 -9.29 1.13
C ALA A 332 11.71 -8.38 2.24
N GLN A 333 11.82 -7.08 1.99
CA GLN A 333 12.42 -6.11 2.90
C GLN A 333 11.44 -5.46 3.87
N TYR A 334 10.16 -5.38 3.50
CA TYR A 334 9.16 -4.61 4.27
C TYR A 334 7.93 -5.44 4.65
N GLY A 335 7.65 -6.56 3.98
CA GLY A 335 6.38 -7.27 4.10
C GLY A 335 5.25 -6.55 3.36
N ASN A 336 4.00 -6.93 3.67
CA ASN A 336 2.81 -6.30 3.10
C ASN A 336 2.28 -5.21 4.05
N MET A 337 2.44 -3.96 3.68
CA MET A 337 1.93 -2.79 4.40
C MET A 337 0.61 -2.28 3.80
N SER A 338 -0.24 -3.21 3.35
CA SER A 338 -1.56 -2.92 2.77
C SER A 338 -1.52 -1.80 1.71
N SER A 339 -2.34 -0.75 1.85
CA SER A 339 -2.49 0.33 0.86
C SER A 339 -1.20 1.13 0.60
N ALA A 340 -0.26 1.16 1.54
CA ALA A 340 1.01 1.88 1.39
C ALA A 340 2.02 1.14 0.49
N THR A 341 1.96 -0.19 0.42
CA THR A 341 3.01 -1.03 -0.19
C THR A 341 3.29 -0.67 -1.65
N ILE A 342 2.25 -0.39 -2.44
CA ILE A 342 2.43 -0.09 -3.87
C ILE A 342 3.30 1.14 -4.10
N PHE A 343 3.25 2.10 -3.19
CA PHE A 343 4.04 3.33 -3.31
C PHE A 343 5.52 3.13 -2.99
N PHE A 344 5.90 2.11 -2.22
CA PHE A 344 7.30 1.71 -2.05
C PHE A 344 7.89 1.18 -3.37
N ILE A 345 7.09 0.45 -4.14
CA ILE A 345 7.51 -0.05 -5.46
C ILE A 345 7.60 1.12 -6.45
N LEU A 346 6.56 1.96 -6.50
CA LEU A 346 6.52 3.12 -7.39
C LEU A 346 7.62 4.12 -7.07
N GLU A 347 7.98 4.33 -5.79
CA GLU A 347 9.11 5.20 -5.40
C GLU A 347 10.42 4.72 -6.02
N THR A 348 10.69 3.40 -5.95
CA THR A 348 11.90 2.82 -6.51
C THR A 348 11.96 2.99 -8.03
N LEU A 349 10.86 2.68 -8.72
CA LEU A 349 10.74 2.84 -10.17
C LEU A 349 10.83 4.31 -10.60
N PHE A 350 10.18 5.21 -9.87
CA PHE A 350 10.22 6.65 -10.12
C PHE A 350 11.65 7.22 -10.04
N VAL A 351 12.42 6.82 -9.03
CA VAL A 351 13.83 7.22 -8.89
C VAL A 351 14.68 6.71 -10.04
N GLN A 352 14.46 5.45 -10.47
CA GLN A 352 15.23 4.85 -11.58
C GLN A 352 14.88 5.51 -12.92
N ALA A 353 13.61 5.79 -13.19
CA ALA A 353 13.19 6.49 -14.40
C ALA A 353 13.90 7.84 -14.53
N HIS A 354 14.02 8.60 -13.43
CA HIS A 354 14.74 9.88 -13.44
C HIS A 354 16.24 9.75 -13.69
N GLN A 355 16.85 8.62 -13.34
CA GLN A 355 18.29 8.38 -13.57
C GLN A 355 18.57 7.90 -14.99
N ASN A 356 17.63 7.23 -15.65
CA ASN A 356 17.82 6.55 -16.94
C ASN A 356 17.37 7.36 -18.17
N HIS A 357 16.94 8.60 -18.03
CA HIS A 357 16.42 9.45 -19.14
C HIS A 357 17.38 9.74 -20.30
N SER A 358 18.36 8.86 -20.56
CA SER A 358 19.28 8.96 -21.71
C SER A 358 18.75 8.38 -23.04
N HIS A 359 17.58 7.76 -23.08
CA HIS A 359 17.11 6.99 -24.25
C HIS A 359 15.80 7.43 -24.93
N GLY A 360 15.24 8.59 -24.60
CA GLY A 360 14.31 9.33 -25.48
C GLY A 360 12.88 8.83 -25.61
N LEU A 361 12.47 7.73 -24.98
CA LEU A 361 11.06 7.30 -24.88
C LEU A 361 10.63 7.39 -23.40
N PRO A 362 9.41 7.88 -23.12
CA PRO A 362 8.90 7.86 -21.75
C PRO A 362 8.70 6.41 -21.29
N ASP A 363 9.21 6.11 -20.09
CA ASP A 363 8.99 4.82 -19.46
C ASP A 363 7.50 4.65 -19.18
N THR A 364 6.93 3.53 -19.61
CA THR A 364 5.51 3.21 -19.40
C THR A 364 5.37 2.18 -18.29
N CYS A 365 4.74 2.57 -17.20
CA CYS A 365 4.53 1.70 -16.05
C CYS A 365 3.05 1.35 -15.87
N ILE A 366 2.77 0.05 -15.69
CA ILE A 366 1.49 -0.44 -15.17
C ILE A 366 1.64 -0.79 -13.71
N ALA A 367 0.92 -0.07 -12.86
CA ALA A 367 0.72 -0.46 -11.48
C ALA A 367 -0.57 -1.27 -11.31
N MET A 368 -0.56 -2.29 -10.43
CA MET A 368 -1.74 -3.06 -10.11
C MET A 368 -1.79 -3.50 -8.64
N ALA A 369 -3.02 -3.60 -8.13
CA ALA A 369 -3.30 -4.17 -6.82
C ALA A 369 -4.60 -4.96 -6.83
N PHE A 370 -4.73 -5.80 -5.81
CA PHE A 370 -5.87 -6.67 -5.61
C PHE A 370 -6.39 -6.50 -4.18
N GLY A 371 -7.69 -6.69 -3.97
CA GLY A 371 -8.29 -6.58 -2.66
C GLY A 371 -9.70 -7.15 -2.59
N PRO A 372 -10.37 -6.91 -1.45
CA PRO A 372 -11.72 -7.43 -1.22
C PRO A 372 -12.70 -7.09 -2.35
N GLY A 373 -13.56 -8.10 -2.68
CA GLY A 373 -14.58 -7.92 -3.72
C GLY A 373 -14.77 -9.12 -4.63
N LEU A 374 -13.77 -9.89 -5.14
CA LEU A 374 -12.38 -9.45 -5.40
C LEU A 374 -12.32 -8.28 -6.36
N THR A 375 -11.45 -7.36 -6.11
CA THR A 375 -11.23 -6.20 -6.98
C THR A 375 -9.82 -6.23 -7.56
N THR A 376 -9.70 -5.93 -8.86
CA THR A 376 -8.44 -5.65 -9.54
C THR A 376 -8.38 -4.18 -9.91
N GLU A 377 -7.37 -3.48 -9.44
CA GLU A 377 -7.08 -2.09 -9.78
C GLU A 377 -5.86 -2.02 -10.69
N LEU A 378 -5.96 -1.24 -11.76
CA LEU A 378 -4.85 -0.91 -12.66
C LEU A 378 -4.68 0.60 -12.75
N ALA A 379 -3.44 1.04 -12.88
CA ALA A 379 -3.07 2.44 -13.17
C ALA A 379 -1.95 2.48 -14.20
N LEU A 380 -2.08 3.36 -15.19
CA LEU A 380 -1.10 3.59 -16.25
C LEU A 380 -0.36 4.89 -15.98
N PHE A 381 0.96 4.79 -15.87
CA PHE A 381 1.87 5.92 -15.75
C PHE A 381 2.79 6.03 -16.97
N GLN A 382 3.13 7.28 -17.32
CA GLN A 382 4.05 7.59 -18.43
C GLN A 382 4.87 8.86 -18.14
#